data_42c27eb97db47792f96f5efe5476cefb
#
_entry.id   42c27eb97db47792f96f5efe5476cefb
#
_cell.length_a   1.000
_cell.length_b   1.000
_cell.length_c   1.000
_cell.angle_alpha   90.00
_cell.angle_beta   90.00
_cell.angle_gamma   90.00
#
_symmetry.space_group_name_H-M   'P 1'
#
loop_
_entity.id
_entity.type
_entity.pdbx_description
1 polymer ?
#
loop_
_entity_poly.entity_id
_entity_poly.type
_entity_poly.pdbx_seq_one_letter_code
_entity_poly.pdbx_strand_id
1 'polypeptide(L)'
;MAAPPFYFVPLTHPAWDEAVACARKLPPEAMAELRLDLFPAADPEALVLALGRRCLVTCRRADEGGAWRGDEAGRLEHLLRGARGRPAWVDLEWDLPVPPALVECLPHVRLLRSVHVAPGVFDLEQRLRDLPRGDAFKWVGHAASLADNARLRGPLAWARDRNLALSAFLMGPKGIAGRCLQAAWGGSFTYAQADDGPAAAPGQLTLARMLGWRCHKLHAGYGLCGVLGQPVLHSLGPAYHNPRFQRSFKDLLYLPLECGDPLEAEAALEALELLGASLTAPLKETLPARLGLTGPLNTLWRRRPGEPWQGANTDFTALDGALDGLAAGPVLVLGDGGVAETTRQVLRRRGWPSLGASRRAPLAPEAVRRFAPAGVIQATRLGMEPGDPAPFPELLAAAEPSARWAVEWIYKEDTAFAGWARDGGRRLVPGGVLFEAQAAAQSAAFIRECGG
;
A
#
# COMPACT_ATOMS: atom_id res chain seq x y z
N MET A 1 29.97 -17.17 1.57
CA MET A 1 28.73 -17.51 2.32
C MET A 1 27.55 -16.88 1.59
N ALA A 2 26.38 -17.54 1.48
CA ALA A 2 25.24 -16.98 0.72
C ALA A 2 24.65 -15.76 1.44
N ALA A 3 24.23 -14.70 0.71
CA ALA A 3 23.53 -13.54 1.24
C ALA A 3 22.22 -13.95 1.94
N PRO A 4 21.62 -13.11 2.83
CA PRO A 4 20.29 -13.37 3.34
C PRO A 4 19.27 -13.47 2.19
N PRO A 5 18.15 -14.18 2.36
CA PRO A 5 17.04 -14.11 1.43
C PRO A 5 16.51 -12.68 1.41
N PHE A 6 15.89 -12.26 0.32
CA PHE A 6 15.40 -10.89 0.26
C PHE A 6 14.21 -10.63 1.21
N TYR A 7 13.38 -11.65 1.46
CA TYR A 7 12.24 -11.51 2.37
C TYR A 7 12.37 -12.42 3.58
N PHE A 8 12.21 -11.86 4.78
CA PHE A 8 11.86 -12.63 5.96
C PHE A 8 10.35 -12.55 6.20
N VAL A 9 9.74 -13.70 6.51
CA VAL A 9 8.29 -13.82 6.72
C VAL A 9 8.06 -14.32 8.15
N PRO A 10 7.66 -13.42 9.08
CA PRO A 10 7.34 -13.81 10.44
C PRO A 10 6.17 -14.80 10.48
N LEU A 11 6.34 -15.92 11.16
CA LEU A 11 5.30 -16.90 11.40
C LEU A 11 4.48 -16.44 12.61
N THR A 12 3.32 -15.86 12.35
CA THR A 12 2.40 -15.30 13.36
C THR A 12 1.12 -16.12 13.51
N HIS A 13 1.06 -17.30 12.89
CA HIS A 13 -0.07 -18.21 12.96
C HIS A 13 -0.29 -18.70 14.40
N PRO A 14 -1.53 -18.76 14.89
CA PRO A 14 -1.83 -19.21 16.25
C PRO A 14 -1.55 -20.69 16.45
N ALA A 15 -1.68 -21.49 15.37
CA ALA A 15 -1.39 -22.93 15.41
C ALA A 15 -0.04 -23.24 14.77
N TRP A 16 0.74 -24.11 15.42
CA TRP A 16 2.06 -24.52 14.94
C TRP A 16 2.01 -25.20 13.57
N ASP A 17 1.04 -26.07 13.32
CA ASP A 17 0.91 -26.78 12.05
C ASP A 17 0.65 -25.83 10.89
N GLU A 18 -0.11 -24.74 11.11
CA GLU A 18 -0.33 -23.68 10.13
C GLU A 18 0.97 -22.93 9.84
N ALA A 19 1.74 -22.58 10.87
CA ALA A 19 3.05 -21.94 10.73
C ALA A 19 4.02 -22.80 9.91
N VAL A 20 4.08 -24.11 10.17
CA VAL A 20 4.89 -25.06 9.39
C VAL A 20 4.42 -25.17 7.95
N ALA A 21 3.10 -25.25 7.73
CA ALA A 21 2.51 -25.32 6.40
C ALA A 21 2.82 -24.06 5.58
N CYS A 22 2.73 -22.88 6.20
CA CYS A 22 3.13 -21.61 5.60
C CYS A 22 4.62 -21.61 5.21
N ALA A 23 5.51 -21.96 6.15
CA ALA A 23 6.96 -21.96 5.91
C ALA A 23 7.38 -22.86 4.75
N ARG A 24 6.72 -24.01 4.59
CA ARG A 24 7.00 -24.97 3.49
C ARG A 24 6.59 -24.46 2.11
N LYS A 25 5.66 -23.50 2.04
CA LYS A 25 5.19 -22.89 0.79
C LYS A 25 6.04 -21.67 0.35
N LEU A 26 6.94 -21.18 1.21
CA LEU A 26 7.73 -19.99 0.91
C LEU A 26 8.66 -20.23 -0.29
N PRO A 27 8.69 -19.28 -1.26
CA PRO A 27 9.57 -19.36 -2.41
C PRO A 27 11.04 -19.15 -2.04
N PRO A 28 11.99 -19.39 -2.97
CA PRO A 28 13.43 -19.23 -2.73
C PRO A 28 13.84 -17.82 -2.24
N GLU A 29 13.14 -16.78 -2.67
CA GLU A 29 13.37 -15.38 -2.30
C GLU A 29 12.97 -15.07 -0.84
N ALA A 30 12.22 -15.97 -0.19
CA ALA A 30 11.71 -15.78 1.16
C ALA A 30 12.22 -16.86 2.14
N MET A 31 12.30 -16.50 3.41
CA MET A 31 12.66 -17.39 4.52
C MET A 31 11.73 -17.13 5.70
N ALA A 32 11.29 -18.18 6.37
CA ALA A 32 10.50 -18.07 7.59
C ALA A 32 11.30 -17.42 8.73
N GLU A 33 10.67 -16.49 9.45
CA GLU A 33 11.13 -16.06 10.77
C GLU A 33 10.32 -16.79 11.84
N LEU A 34 10.95 -17.68 12.58
CA LEU A 34 10.37 -18.36 13.73
C LEU A 34 10.40 -17.44 14.95
N ARG A 35 9.24 -16.96 15.37
CA ARG A 35 9.04 -16.09 16.53
C ARG A 35 8.86 -16.95 17.78
N LEU A 36 9.96 -17.29 18.47
CA LEU A 36 9.95 -18.11 19.68
C LEU A 36 9.16 -17.48 20.83
N ASP A 37 9.10 -16.17 20.89
CA ASP A 37 8.30 -15.42 21.87
C ASP A 37 6.79 -15.69 21.75
N LEU A 38 6.31 -16.18 20.60
CA LEU A 38 4.92 -16.62 20.39
C LEU A 38 4.69 -18.07 20.85
N PHE A 39 5.75 -18.85 21.08
CA PHE A 39 5.70 -20.26 21.48
C PHE A 39 6.50 -20.53 22.76
N PRO A 40 6.25 -19.80 23.86
CA PRO A 40 7.10 -19.83 25.05
C PRO A 40 7.11 -21.18 25.81
N ALA A 41 6.07 -21.99 25.64
CA ALA A 41 5.95 -23.31 26.25
C ALA A 41 6.55 -24.47 25.41
N ALA A 42 6.89 -24.20 24.14
CA ALA A 42 7.42 -25.21 23.24
C ALA A 42 8.94 -25.38 23.41
N ASP A 43 9.46 -26.55 23.03
CA ASP A 43 10.91 -26.74 22.92
C ASP A 43 11.47 -26.04 21.66
N PRO A 44 12.29 -24.98 21.81
CA PRO A 44 12.78 -24.21 20.67
C PRO A 44 13.62 -25.00 19.67
N GLU A 45 14.42 -25.95 20.16
CA GLU A 45 15.24 -26.80 19.29
C GLU A 45 14.36 -27.72 18.45
N ALA A 46 13.35 -28.32 19.05
CA ALA A 46 12.38 -29.16 18.34
C ALA A 46 11.60 -28.36 17.30
N LEU A 47 11.20 -27.10 17.59
CA LEU A 47 10.54 -26.22 16.62
C LEU A 47 11.44 -25.95 15.39
N VAL A 48 12.72 -25.64 15.61
CA VAL A 48 13.68 -25.41 14.52
C VAL A 48 13.86 -26.66 13.66
N LEU A 49 13.99 -27.83 14.29
CA LEU A 49 14.14 -29.08 13.56
C LEU A 49 12.91 -29.44 12.73
N ALA A 50 11.70 -29.21 13.29
CA ALA A 50 10.44 -29.46 12.59
C ALA A 50 10.21 -28.50 11.41
N LEU A 51 10.59 -27.23 11.56
CA LEU A 51 10.49 -26.21 10.51
C LEU A 51 11.55 -26.40 9.41
N GLY A 52 12.68 -27.01 9.76
CA GLY A 52 13.86 -27.11 8.92
C GLY A 52 14.84 -25.96 9.16
N ARG A 53 16.10 -26.22 8.91
CA ARG A 53 17.18 -25.28 9.21
C ARG A 53 17.17 -24.00 8.38
N ARG A 54 16.38 -23.93 7.29
CA ARG A 54 16.23 -22.74 6.47
C ARG A 54 15.24 -21.76 7.12
N CYS A 55 15.57 -21.26 8.31
CA CYS A 55 14.78 -20.25 9.02
C CYS A 55 15.68 -19.26 9.75
N LEU A 56 15.11 -18.09 10.08
CA LEU A 56 15.59 -17.12 11.06
C LEU A 56 14.87 -17.41 12.38
N VAL A 57 15.61 -17.48 13.48
CA VAL A 57 15.05 -17.63 14.82
C VAL A 57 15.15 -16.34 15.59
N THR A 58 14.02 -15.88 16.13
CA THR A 58 13.88 -14.64 16.89
C THR A 58 13.11 -14.91 18.17
N CYS A 59 13.59 -14.41 19.31
CA CYS A 59 12.81 -14.32 20.56
C CYS A 59 12.72 -12.86 20.96
N ARG A 60 11.70 -12.14 20.44
CA ARG A 60 11.62 -10.68 20.53
C ARG A 60 11.29 -10.20 21.93
N ARG A 61 12.02 -9.17 22.43
CA ARG A 61 11.75 -8.50 23.71
C ARG A 61 10.39 -7.81 23.71
N ALA A 62 9.76 -7.76 24.89
CA ALA A 62 8.44 -7.14 25.02
C ALA A 62 8.45 -5.63 24.74
N ASP A 63 9.50 -4.91 25.12
CA ASP A 63 9.69 -3.48 24.87
C ASP A 63 9.97 -3.15 23.39
N GLU A 64 10.33 -4.15 22.58
CA GLU A 64 10.45 -4.08 21.11
C GLU A 64 9.24 -4.71 20.38
N GLY A 65 8.10 -4.84 21.06
CA GLY A 65 6.87 -5.39 20.47
C GLY A 65 6.80 -6.92 20.42
N GLY A 66 7.61 -7.63 21.22
CA GLY A 66 7.54 -9.06 21.38
C GLY A 66 6.46 -9.53 22.36
N ALA A 67 6.18 -10.82 22.36
CA ALA A 67 5.20 -11.47 23.23
C ALA A 67 5.81 -12.16 24.46
N TRP A 68 7.13 -12.15 24.61
CA TRP A 68 7.81 -12.77 25.75
C TRP A 68 7.36 -12.16 27.08
N ARG A 69 7.04 -12.99 28.08
CA ARG A 69 6.54 -12.57 29.41
C ARG A 69 7.47 -12.94 30.56
N GLY A 70 8.54 -13.72 30.29
CA GLY A 70 9.57 -14.06 31.27
C GLY A 70 10.61 -12.94 31.44
N ASP A 71 11.62 -13.22 32.27
CA ASP A 71 12.79 -12.36 32.41
C ASP A 71 13.72 -12.46 31.17
N GLU A 72 14.71 -11.59 31.12
CA GLU A 72 15.65 -11.50 30.00
C GLU A 72 16.58 -12.74 29.95
N ALA A 73 16.96 -13.30 31.10
CA ALA A 73 17.80 -14.50 31.15
C ALA A 73 17.07 -15.71 30.51
N GLY A 74 15.80 -15.92 30.90
CA GLY A 74 14.97 -16.97 30.33
C GLY A 74 14.70 -16.78 28.84
N ARG A 75 14.52 -15.51 28.38
CA ARG A 75 14.38 -15.18 26.95
C ARG A 75 15.63 -15.57 26.16
N LEU A 76 16.79 -15.19 26.66
CA LEU A 76 18.07 -15.52 26.01
C LEU A 76 18.33 -17.03 26.03
N GLU A 77 18.04 -17.73 27.13
CA GLU A 77 18.15 -19.18 27.17
C GLU A 77 17.23 -19.83 26.12
N HIS A 78 16.00 -19.34 25.98
CA HIS A 78 15.04 -19.84 24.98
C HIS A 78 15.58 -19.63 23.56
N LEU A 79 16.16 -18.47 23.27
CA LEU A 79 16.83 -18.19 22.00
C LEU A 79 18.04 -19.11 21.75
N LEU A 80 18.89 -19.32 22.76
CA LEU A 80 20.06 -20.19 22.68
C LEU A 80 19.68 -21.65 22.43
N ARG A 81 18.59 -22.15 23.05
CA ARG A 81 18.06 -23.48 22.76
C ARG A 81 17.61 -23.59 21.30
N GLY A 82 16.95 -22.55 20.75
CA GLY A 82 16.63 -22.49 19.34
C GLY A 82 17.87 -22.50 18.44
N ALA A 83 18.93 -21.78 18.82
CA ALA A 83 20.18 -21.76 18.08
C ALA A 83 20.88 -23.14 17.98
N ARG A 84 20.72 -24.01 18.99
CA ARG A 84 21.26 -25.39 18.97
C ARG A 84 20.64 -26.24 17.87
N GLY A 85 19.41 -25.96 17.45
CA GLY A 85 18.78 -26.57 16.27
C GLY A 85 19.46 -26.22 14.94
N ARG A 86 20.46 -25.33 14.97
CA ARG A 86 21.25 -24.85 13.83
C ARG A 86 20.37 -24.24 12.71
N PRO A 87 19.55 -23.21 13.01
CA PRO A 87 18.84 -22.45 11.99
C PRO A 87 19.85 -21.75 11.08
N ALA A 88 19.42 -21.23 9.93
CA ALA A 88 20.29 -20.45 9.06
C ALA A 88 20.70 -19.12 9.71
N TRP A 89 19.81 -18.52 10.50
CA TRP A 89 20.01 -17.23 11.14
C TRP A 89 19.45 -17.22 12.56
N VAL A 90 20.10 -16.45 13.45
CA VAL A 90 19.61 -16.10 14.79
C VAL A 90 19.56 -14.58 14.89
N ASP A 91 18.46 -14.02 15.35
CA ASP A 91 18.27 -12.59 15.63
C ASP A 91 18.62 -12.31 17.10
N LEU A 92 19.60 -11.45 17.33
CA LEU A 92 20.00 -10.94 18.64
C LEU A 92 19.96 -9.42 18.62
N GLU A 93 19.40 -8.84 19.66
CA GLU A 93 19.28 -7.39 19.78
C GLU A 93 20.63 -6.68 19.66
N TRP A 94 20.62 -5.48 19.10
CA TRP A 94 21.83 -4.71 18.76
C TRP A 94 22.68 -4.34 19.96
N ASP A 95 22.05 -4.07 21.09
CA ASP A 95 22.67 -3.63 22.34
C ASP A 95 23.22 -4.77 23.23
N LEU A 96 22.90 -6.02 22.92
CA LEU A 96 23.34 -7.15 23.72
C LEU A 96 24.72 -7.67 23.30
N PRO A 97 25.60 -8.05 24.24
CA PRO A 97 26.79 -8.83 23.92
C PRO A 97 26.40 -10.19 23.34
N VAL A 98 27.24 -10.77 22.48
CA VAL A 98 27.01 -12.13 21.99
C VAL A 98 27.30 -13.13 23.12
N PRO A 99 26.30 -13.88 23.60
CA PRO A 99 26.51 -14.86 24.67
C PRO A 99 27.54 -15.93 24.28
N PRO A 100 28.41 -16.40 25.19
CA PRO A 100 29.41 -17.45 24.90
C PRO A 100 28.79 -18.69 24.26
N ALA A 101 27.65 -19.17 24.74
CA ALA A 101 26.94 -20.31 24.17
C ALA A 101 26.45 -20.08 22.72
N LEU A 102 26.18 -18.83 22.33
CA LEU A 102 25.86 -18.50 20.94
C LEU A 102 27.10 -18.46 20.07
N VAL A 103 28.26 -18.04 20.62
CA VAL A 103 29.55 -18.07 19.91
C VAL A 103 29.89 -19.47 19.42
N GLU A 104 29.59 -20.50 20.23
CA GLU A 104 29.81 -21.90 19.86
C GLU A 104 28.93 -22.34 18.67
N CYS A 105 27.77 -21.72 18.48
CA CYS A 105 26.86 -21.99 17.37
C CYS A 105 27.26 -21.28 16.07
N LEU A 106 27.99 -20.14 16.13
CA LEU A 106 28.30 -19.27 14.97
C LEU A 106 29.06 -19.96 13.81
N PRO A 107 29.84 -21.03 13.97
CA PRO A 107 30.39 -21.76 12.84
C PRO A 107 29.31 -22.33 11.89
N HIS A 108 28.07 -22.50 12.37
CA HIS A 108 26.95 -23.11 11.65
C HIS A 108 25.75 -22.20 11.45
N VAL A 109 25.69 -21.05 12.17
CA VAL A 109 24.57 -20.13 12.25
C VAL A 109 25.06 -18.72 11.98
N ARG A 110 24.28 -17.91 11.26
CA ARG A 110 24.57 -16.49 11.06
C ARG A 110 23.85 -15.63 12.08
N LEU A 111 24.46 -14.50 12.38
CA LEU A 111 23.94 -13.56 13.37
C LEU A 111 23.34 -12.32 12.69
N LEU A 112 22.04 -12.16 12.82
CA LEU A 112 21.33 -10.91 12.53
C LEU A 112 21.31 -10.06 13.81
N ARG A 113 21.74 -8.80 13.72
CA ARG A 113 21.62 -7.83 14.81
C ARG A 113 20.45 -6.91 14.54
N SER A 114 19.50 -6.84 15.47
CA SER A 114 18.28 -6.06 15.25
C SER A 114 17.99 -5.06 16.37
N VAL A 115 17.33 -3.96 16.02
CA VAL A 115 16.81 -2.97 16.95
C VAL A 115 15.49 -2.40 16.44
N HIS A 116 14.54 -2.20 17.35
CA HIS A 116 13.30 -1.47 17.13
C HIS A 116 13.30 -0.24 18.02
N VAL A 117 13.33 0.93 17.41
CA VAL A 117 13.40 2.19 18.15
C VAL A 117 12.01 2.77 18.41
N ALA A 118 11.89 3.54 19.48
CA ALA A 118 10.64 4.21 19.84
C ALA A 118 10.20 5.23 18.75
N PRO A 119 8.90 5.54 18.66
CA PRO A 119 8.40 6.61 17.79
C PRO A 119 9.16 7.93 18.03
N GLY A 120 9.50 8.62 16.94
CA GLY A 120 10.26 9.87 16.96
C GLY A 120 11.78 9.70 17.04
N VAL A 121 12.30 8.50 17.31
CA VAL A 121 13.73 8.20 17.31
C VAL A 121 14.20 7.81 15.91
N PHE A 122 15.30 8.43 15.46
CA PHE A 122 15.98 8.06 14.22
C PHE A 122 17.49 8.14 14.44
N ASP A 123 18.08 7.07 14.97
CA ASP A 123 19.47 6.96 15.37
C ASP A 123 20.30 6.02 14.47
N LEU A 124 19.77 5.65 13.30
CA LEU A 124 20.38 4.67 12.39
C LEU A 124 21.81 5.05 12.01
N GLU A 125 22.05 6.30 11.59
CA GLU A 125 23.40 6.76 11.20
C GLU A 125 24.40 6.70 12.36
N GLN A 126 23.94 6.98 13.57
CA GLN A 126 24.79 6.87 14.78
C GLN A 126 25.16 5.42 15.03
N ARG A 127 24.18 4.50 14.96
CA ARG A 127 24.41 3.06 15.16
C ARG A 127 25.34 2.44 14.12
N LEU A 128 25.30 2.92 12.88
CA LEU A 128 26.18 2.44 11.81
C LEU A 128 27.66 2.82 12.03
N ARG A 129 27.96 3.76 12.94
CA ARG A 129 29.35 4.12 13.30
C ARG A 129 29.98 3.13 14.28
N ASP A 130 29.17 2.43 15.06
CA ASP A 130 29.62 1.46 16.07
C ASP A 130 28.80 0.16 15.94
N LEU A 131 29.18 -0.64 14.96
CA LEU A 131 28.47 -1.89 14.65
C LEU A 131 28.94 -3.00 15.60
N PRO A 132 28.02 -3.70 16.27
CA PRO A 132 28.37 -4.88 17.04
C PRO A 132 28.74 -6.03 16.08
N ARG A 133 29.34 -7.08 16.64
CA ARG A 133 29.59 -8.32 15.87
C ARG A 133 28.29 -8.87 15.31
N GLY A 134 28.21 -9.06 13.98
CA GLY A 134 27.05 -9.61 13.27
C GLY A 134 27.34 -9.82 11.77
N ASP A 135 26.54 -10.66 11.12
CA ASP A 135 26.62 -10.92 9.69
C ASP A 135 25.61 -10.08 8.89
N ALA A 136 24.56 -9.62 9.54
CA ALA A 136 23.56 -8.72 8.99
C ALA A 136 22.96 -7.82 10.08
N PHE A 137 22.36 -6.69 9.66
CA PHE A 137 21.83 -5.68 10.55
C PHE A 137 20.40 -5.30 10.15
N LYS A 138 19.54 -5.10 11.16
CA LYS A 138 18.16 -4.67 10.99
C LYS A 138 17.87 -3.50 11.92
N TRP A 139 17.44 -2.40 11.36
CA TRP A 139 16.95 -1.25 12.11
C TRP A 139 15.49 -0.97 11.75
N VAL A 140 14.63 -0.78 12.75
CA VAL A 140 13.20 -0.54 12.58
C VAL A 140 12.78 0.68 13.38
N GLY A 141 12.26 1.68 12.69
CA GLY A 141 11.68 2.89 13.28
C GLY A 141 10.19 3.03 12.98
N HIS A 142 9.67 4.23 13.17
CA HIS A 142 8.28 4.58 12.92
C HIS A 142 8.18 5.76 11.96
N ALA A 143 7.27 5.68 11.00
CA ALA A 143 6.97 6.79 10.09
C ALA A 143 5.92 7.71 10.71
N ALA A 144 6.26 8.97 10.94
CA ALA A 144 5.31 10.03 11.24
C ALA A 144 4.72 10.64 9.96
N SER A 145 5.52 10.69 8.89
CA SER A 145 5.15 11.17 7.57
C SER A 145 5.63 10.23 6.47
N LEU A 146 5.09 10.36 5.26
CA LEU A 146 5.58 9.65 4.08
C LEU A 146 7.03 10.03 3.75
N ALA A 147 7.40 11.31 3.95
CA ALA A 147 8.73 11.85 3.67
C ALA A 147 9.82 11.22 4.56
N ASP A 148 9.48 10.72 5.75
CA ASP A 148 10.46 10.08 6.66
C ASP A 148 11.18 8.91 6.01
N ASN A 149 10.53 8.20 5.08
CA ASN A 149 11.15 7.07 4.38
C ASN A 149 12.41 7.48 3.59
N ALA A 150 12.47 8.71 3.10
CA ALA A 150 13.63 9.20 2.33
C ALA A 150 14.93 9.23 3.17
N ARG A 151 14.81 9.36 4.50
CA ARG A 151 15.95 9.33 5.42
C ARG A 151 16.69 7.99 5.43
N LEU A 152 16.05 6.92 4.97
CA LEU A 152 16.66 5.58 4.89
C LEU A 152 17.63 5.44 3.71
N ARG A 153 17.47 6.28 2.66
CA ARG A 153 18.21 6.15 1.40
C ARG A 153 19.73 6.26 1.60
N GLY A 154 20.20 7.29 2.32
CA GLY A 154 21.62 7.49 2.61
C GLY A 154 22.25 6.31 3.36
N PRO A 155 21.73 5.93 4.52
CA PRO A 155 22.22 4.79 5.31
C PRO A 155 22.25 3.46 4.56
N LEU A 156 21.21 3.16 3.75
CA LEU A 156 21.14 1.92 2.95
C LEU A 156 22.19 1.92 1.82
N ALA A 157 22.34 3.04 1.12
CA ALA A 157 23.38 3.19 0.10
C ALA A 157 24.79 3.08 0.72
N TRP A 158 25.02 3.72 1.88
CA TRP A 158 26.27 3.64 2.62
C TRP A 158 26.64 2.20 3.00
N ALA A 159 25.63 1.40 3.44
CA ALA A 159 25.83 0.00 3.78
C ALA A 159 26.14 -0.86 2.54
N ARG A 160 25.39 -0.66 1.45
CA ARG A 160 25.66 -1.33 0.16
C ARG A 160 27.10 -1.11 -0.32
N ASP A 161 27.57 0.14 -0.31
CA ASP A 161 28.90 0.52 -0.80
C ASP A 161 30.03 -0.11 0.05
N ARG A 162 29.69 -0.64 1.24
CA ARG A 162 30.59 -1.36 2.15
C ARG A 162 30.36 -2.86 2.20
N ASN A 163 29.48 -3.38 1.34
CA ASN A 163 29.05 -4.78 1.34
C ASN A 163 28.48 -5.22 2.71
N LEU A 164 27.88 -4.29 3.46
CA LEU A 164 27.23 -4.57 4.72
C LEU A 164 25.77 -4.95 4.48
N ALA A 165 25.38 -6.13 4.95
CA ALA A 165 23.98 -6.56 4.87
C ALA A 165 23.14 -5.77 5.85
N LEU A 166 22.38 -4.78 5.37
CA LEU A 166 21.50 -3.92 6.16
C LEU A 166 20.08 -3.96 5.61
N SER A 167 19.13 -4.02 6.52
CA SER A 167 17.72 -3.68 6.31
C SER A 167 17.32 -2.57 7.25
N ALA A 168 16.76 -1.50 6.73
CA ALA A 168 16.24 -0.39 7.54
C ALA A 168 14.89 0.07 6.97
N PHE A 169 13.86 0.08 7.81
CA PHE A 169 12.53 0.49 7.39
C PHE A 169 11.71 1.08 8.54
N LEU A 170 10.61 1.74 8.18
CA LEU A 170 9.70 2.35 9.12
C LEU A 170 8.41 1.52 9.24
N MET A 171 7.85 1.44 10.44
CA MET A 171 6.55 0.84 10.71
C MET A 171 5.42 1.83 10.47
N GLY A 172 4.20 1.30 10.37
CA GLY A 172 2.98 2.04 10.13
C GLY A 172 2.64 2.16 8.64
N PRO A 173 1.40 2.61 8.32
CA PRO A 173 0.92 2.76 6.94
C PRO A 173 1.81 3.67 6.10
N LYS A 174 2.36 4.72 6.70
CA LYS A 174 3.27 5.66 6.05
C LYS A 174 4.68 5.09 5.80
N GLY A 175 5.05 3.96 6.41
CA GLY A 175 6.34 3.28 6.24
C GLY A 175 6.42 2.32 5.05
N ILE A 176 5.34 2.11 4.30
CA ILE A 176 5.26 1.14 3.19
C ILE A 176 6.34 1.37 2.13
N ALA A 177 6.59 2.63 1.77
CA ALA A 177 7.58 2.98 0.75
C ALA A 177 8.98 2.46 1.13
N GLY A 178 9.43 2.68 2.38
CA GLY A 178 10.72 2.21 2.86
C GLY A 178 10.86 0.69 2.85
N ARG A 179 9.79 -0.06 3.10
CA ARG A 179 9.79 -1.53 3.01
C ARG A 179 9.91 -2.03 1.57
N CYS A 180 9.22 -1.39 0.63
CA CYS A 180 9.22 -1.80 -0.78
C CYS A 180 10.50 -1.40 -1.51
N LEU A 181 11.10 -0.26 -1.16
CA LEU A 181 12.23 0.33 -1.88
C LEU A 181 13.60 -0.12 -1.35
N GLN A 182 13.65 -1.15 -0.47
CA GLN A 182 14.91 -1.66 0.08
C GLN A 182 15.96 -1.93 -1.00
N ALA A 183 15.63 -2.73 -2.01
CA ALA A 183 16.58 -3.08 -3.07
C ALA A 183 17.03 -1.85 -3.87
N ALA A 184 16.13 -0.92 -4.20
CA ALA A 184 16.46 0.30 -4.92
C ALA A 184 17.42 1.21 -4.14
N TRP A 185 17.29 1.24 -2.81
CA TRP A 185 18.12 2.07 -1.95
C TRP A 185 19.39 1.40 -1.42
N GLY A 186 19.58 0.10 -1.74
CA GLY A 186 20.76 -0.66 -1.33
C GLY A 186 20.58 -1.56 -0.12
N GLY A 187 19.36 -1.71 0.38
CA GLY A 187 19.02 -2.66 1.44
C GLY A 187 19.11 -4.10 0.95
N SER A 188 19.59 -4.98 1.81
CA SER A 188 19.88 -6.38 1.46
C SER A 188 18.67 -7.30 1.62
N PHE A 189 17.70 -6.92 2.46
CA PHE A 189 16.50 -7.70 2.74
C PHE A 189 15.39 -6.82 3.33
N THR A 190 14.19 -7.37 3.43
CA THR A 190 13.04 -6.73 4.08
C THR A 190 12.12 -7.79 4.70
N TYR A 191 11.01 -7.34 5.26
CA TYR A 191 10.04 -8.19 5.92
C TYR A 191 8.68 -8.10 5.22
N ALA A 192 8.07 -9.25 4.98
CA ALA A 192 6.73 -9.38 4.40
C ALA A 192 5.82 -10.19 5.34
N GLN A 193 4.51 -9.92 5.29
CA GLN A 193 3.50 -10.71 5.98
C GLN A 193 3.27 -12.04 5.23
N ALA A 194 3.01 -13.13 5.96
CA ALA A 194 2.48 -14.35 5.36
C ALA A 194 1.12 -14.08 4.69
N ASP A 195 0.87 -14.70 3.54
CA ASP A 195 -0.35 -14.42 2.77
C ASP A 195 -1.63 -14.95 3.47
N ASP A 196 -1.49 -15.97 4.30
CA ASP A 196 -2.55 -16.65 5.06
C ASP A 196 -2.49 -16.40 6.57
N GLY A 197 -1.59 -15.51 7.03
CA GLY A 197 -1.41 -15.20 8.45
C GLY A 197 -1.72 -13.75 8.82
N PRO A 198 -1.90 -13.45 10.12
CA PRO A 198 -2.05 -12.09 10.60
C PRO A 198 -0.75 -11.29 10.42
N ALA A 199 -0.88 -9.96 10.26
CA ALA A 199 0.28 -9.08 10.16
C ALA A 199 1.09 -9.07 11.48
N ALA A 200 2.42 -9.21 11.36
CA ALA A 200 3.33 -9.12 12.50
C ALA A 200 3.52 -7.67 12.98
N ALA A 201 3.28 -6.69 12.11
CA ALA A 201 3.43 -5.28 12.42
C ALA A 201 2.53 -4.41 11.51
N PRO A 202 2.10 -3.21 11.97
CA PRO A 202 1.32 -2.28 11.16
C PRO A 202 2.04 -1.89 9.88
N GLY A 203 1.28 -1.77 8.77
CA GLY A 203 1.82 -1.38 7.45
C GLY A 203 2.63 -2.47 6.74
N GLN A 204 2.59 -3.70 7.22
CA GLN A 204 3.22 -4.83 6.55
C GLN A 204 2.38 -5.27 5.35
N LEU A 205 3.04 -5.48 4.21
CA LEU A 205 2.42 -6.02 2.99
C LEU A 205 2.61 -7.52 2.93
N THR A 206 1.67 -8.22 2.29
CA THR A 206 1.79 -9.66 2.06
C THR A 206 2.93 -9.98 1.12
N LEU A 207 3.52 -11.17 1.28
CA LEU A 207 4.60 -11.65 0.42
C LEU A 207 4.18 -11.68 -1.06
N ALA A 208 2.97 -12.16 -1.34
CA ALA A 208 2.42 -12.21 -2.70
C ALA A 208 2.36 -10.81 -3.35
N ARG A 209 1.95 -9.77 -2.60
CA ARG A 209 1.97 -8.39 -3.11
C ARG A 209 3.38 -7.92 -3.42
N MET A 210 4.33 -8.10 -2.49
CA MET A 210 5.71 -7.64 -2.67
C MET A 210 6.44 -8.39 -3.80
N LEU A 211 6.18 -9.68 -3.97
CA LEU A 211 6.68 -10.48 -5.09
C LEU A 211 6.04 -10.05 -6.42
N GLY A 212 4.72 -9.87 -6.44
CA GLY A 212 3.98 -9.42 -7.62
C GLY A 212 4.41 -8.03 -8.09
N TRP A 213 4.76 -7.15 -7.16
CA TRP A 213 5.32 -5.82 -7.47
C TRP A 213 6.83 -5.85 -7.74
N ARG A 214 7.47 -7.03 -7.62
CA ARG A 214 8.91 -7.25 -7.85
C ARG A 214 9.82 -6.37 -6.99
N CYS A 215 9.45 -6.09 -5.73
CA CYS A 215 10.23 -5.23 -4.83
C CYS A 215 11.69 -5.71 -4.67
N HIS A 216 11.94 -7.02 -4.73
CA HIS A 216 13.28 -7.62 -4.67
C HIS A 216 14.15 -7.41 -5.94
N LYS A 217 13.56 -6.89 -7.03
CA LYS A 217 14.25 -6.62 -8.31
C LYS A 217 14.45 -5.14 -8.58
N LEU A 218 14.05 -4.28 -7.64
CA LEU A 218 14.24 -2.85 -7.80
C LEU A 218 15.73 -2.48 -7.77
N HIS A 219 16.09 -1.46 -8.49
CA HIS A 219 17.44 -0.90 -8.54
C HIS A 219 17.42 0.63 -8.47
N ALA A 220 18.57 1.27 -8.32
CA ALA A 220 18.66 2.73 -8.09
C ALA A 220 18.04 3.60 -9.20
N GLY A 221 17.85 3.06 -10.41
CA GLY A 221 17.18 3.75 -11.53
C GLY A 221 15.66 3.61 -11.56
N TYR A 222 15.05 2.90 -10.60
CA TYR A 222 13.60 2.71 -10.57
C TYR A 222 12.86 4.00 -10.21
N GLY A 223 11.87 4.38 -11.05
CA GLY A 223 10.98 5.50 -10.79
C GLY A 223 9.82 5.09 -9.88
N LEU A 224 9.39 6.01 -9.02
CA LEU A 224 8.27 5.80 -8.11
C LEU A 224 7.03 6.54 -8.59
N CYS A 225 5.93 5.81 -8.67
CA CYS A 225 4.58 6.33 -8.80
C CYS A 225 3.73 5.87 -7.62
N GLY A 226 2.57 6.50 -7.41
CA GLY A 226 1.68 6.03 -6.34
C GLY A 226 0.31 6.69 -6.34
N VAL A 227 -0.60 6.12 -5.53
CA VAL A 227 -1.86 6.78 -5.20
C VAL A 227 -1.73 7.51 -3.88
N LEU A 228 -2.05 8.81 -3.89
CA LEU A 228 -2.09 9.70 -2.73
C LEU A 228 -3.55 10.03 -2.37
N GLY A 229 -3.88 9.92 -1.10
CA GLY A 229 -5.21 10.15 -0.53
C GLY A 229 -5.37 9.40 0.78
N GLN A 230 -6.58 9.45 1.36
CA GLN A 230 -6.89 8.75 2.61
C GLN A 230 -8.38 8.36 2.66
N PRO A 231 -8.69 7.06 2.82
CA PRO A 231 -7.78 5.90 2.86
C PRO A 231 -7.40 5.42 1.46
N VAL A 232 -6.18 4.85 1.27
CA VAL A 232 -5.72 4.31 -0.04
C VAL A 232 -5.08 2.91 0.04
N LEU A 233 -4.94 2.34 1.23
CA LEU A 233 -4.26 1.04 1.40
C LEU A 233 -4.98 -0.13 0.72
N HIS A 234 -6.27 0.01 0.47
CA HIS A 234 -7.13 -0.96 -0.25
C HIS A 234 -7.26 -0.64 -1.75
N SER A 235 -6.56 0.39 -2.25
CA SER A 235 -6.64 0.79 -3.66
C SER A 235 -6.27 -0.36 -4.60
N LEU A 236 -7.03 -0.50 -5.68
CA LEU A 236 -6.73 -1.42 -6.77
C LEU A 236 -5.59 -0.91 -7.68
N GLY A 237 -5.18 0.35 -7.53
CA GLY A 237 -4.12 0.98 -8.33
C GLY A 237 -2.84 0.16 -8.43
N PRO A 238 -2.22 -0.28 -7.32
CA PRO A 238 -1.00 -1.08 -7.40
C PRO A 238 -1.15 -2.40 -8.19
N ALA A 239 -2.28 -3.09 -8.02
CA ALA A 239 -2.58 -4.32 -8.77
C ALA A 239 -2.83 -4.04 -10.25
N TYR A 240 -3.31 -2.85 -10.59
CA TYR A 240 -3.58 -2.43 -11.96
C TYR A 240 -2.32 -1.93 -12.69
N HIS A 241 -1.54 -1.03 -12.07
CA HIS A 241 -0.42 -0.33 -12.72
C HIS A 241 0.86 -1.17 -12.76
N ASN A 242 1.26 -1.84 -11.68
CA ASN A 242 2.53 -2.58 -11.63
C ASN A 242 2.66 -3.66 -12.71
N PRO A 243 1.66 -4.52 -12.99
CA PRO A 243 1.76 -5.47 -14.09
C PRO A 243 1.85 -4.80 -15.47
N ARG A 244 1.26 -3.61 -15.65
CA ARG A 244 1.34 -2.85 -16.90
C ARG A 244 2.71 -2.24 -17.13
N PHE A 245 3.32 -1.67 -16.09
CA PHE A 245 4.71 -1.20 -16.13
C PHE A 245 5.67 -2.34 -16.50
N GLN A 246 5.51 -3.50 -15.86
CA GLN A 246 6.32 -4.68 -16.15
C GLN A 246 6.18 -5.17 -17.59
N ARG A 247 4.95 -5.23 -18.14
CA ARG A 247 4.71 -5.60 -19.54
C ARG A 247 5.24 -4.59 -20.53
N SER A 248 5.30 -3.32 -20.15
CA SER A 248 5.85 -2.24 -20.97
C SER A 248 7.36 -2.05 -20.78
N PHE A 249 8.02 -2.94 -20.05
CA PHE A 249 9.46 -2.87 -19.73
C PHE A 249 9.88 -1.54 -19.12
N LYS A 250 9.00 -0.92 -18.31
CA LYS A 250 9.29 0.31 -17.59
C LYS A 250 9.74 -0.01 -16.16
N ASP A 251 10.85 0.61 -15.77
CA ASP A 251 11.40 0.53 -14.42
C ASP A 251 10.63 1.48 -13.48
N LEU A 252 9.34 1.21 -13.32
CA LEU A 252 8.42 1.96 -12.48
C LEU A 252 7.78 1.05 -11.44
N LEU A 253 7.61 1.58 -10.24
CA LEU A 253 6.86 0.97 -9.15
C LEU A 253 5.69 1.88 -8.76
N TYR A 254 4.52 1.32 -8.56
CA TYR A 254 3.34 2.03 -8.08
C TYR A 254 2.94 1.54 -6.69
N LEU A 255 2.87 2.46 -5.70
CA LEU A 255 2.57 2.16 -4.30
C LEU A 255 1.32 2.88 -3.79
N PRO A 256 0.62 2.32 -2.78
CA PRO A 256 -0.35 3.08 -2.00
C PRO A 256 0.40 3.97 -0.99
N LEU A 257 0.22 5.27 -1.07
CA LEU A 257 0.89 6.28 -0.24
C LEU A 257 -0.17 7.05 0.54
N GLU A 258 -0.55 6.53 1.72
CA GLU A 258 -1.66 7.07 2.49
C GLU A 258 -1.32 8.42 3.12
N CYS A 259 -2.01 9.46 2.65
CA CYS A 259 -1.85 10.82 3.11
C CYS A 259 -3.11 11.65 2.83
N GLY A 260 -3.64 12.33 3.84
CA GLY A 260 -4.80 13.22 3.71
C GLY A 260 -4.45 14.70 3.75
N ASP A 261 -3.27 15.07 4.23
CA ASP A 261 -2.80 16.45 4.31
C ASP A 261 -2.05 16.84 3.03
N PRO A 262 -2.45 17.93 2.34
CA PRO A 262 -1.80 18.37 1.12
C PRO A 262 -0.35 18.87 1.34
N LEU A 263 0.01 19.37 2.53
CA LEU A 263 1.39 19.75 2.85
C LEU A 263 2.28 18.52 2.97
N GLU A 264 1.80 17.50 3.67
CA GLU A 264 2.51 16.22 3.77
C GLU A 264 2.64 15.56 2.38
N ALA A 265 1.58 15.61 1.57
CA ALA A 265 1.60 15.05 0.22
C ALA A 265 2.64 15.74 -0.67
N GLU A 266 2.71 17.07 -0.67
CA GLU A 266 3.71 17.84 -1.39
C GLU A 266 5.14 17.51 -0.93
N ALA A 267 5.39 17.45 0.37
CA ALA A 267 6.67 17.03 0.92
C ALA A 267 7.05 15.61 0.50
N ALA A 268 6.08 14.69 0.45
CA ALA A 268 6.30 13.31 0.02
C ALA A 268 6.63 13.19 -1.47
N LEU A 269 5.98 13.99 -2.34
CA LEU A 269 6.29 14.04 -3.78
C LEU A 269 7.77 14.34 -4.03
N GLU A 270 8.33 15.28 -3.27
CA GLU A 270 9.73 15.69 -3.42
C GLU A 270 10.69 14.74 -2.70
N ALA A 271 10.45 14.42 -1.43
CA ALA A 271 11.34 13.59 -0.62
C ALA A 271 11.50 12.16 -1.18
N LEU A 272 10.42 11.57 -1.68
CA LEU A 272 10.44 10.24 -2.29
C LEU A 272 10.78 10.28 -3.79
N GLU A 273 10.96 11.47 -4.38
CA GLU A 273 11.24 11.67 -5.81
C GLU A 273 10.20 11.02 -6.71
N LEU A 274 8.89 11.19 -6.36
CA LEU A 274 7.82 10.65 -7.19
C LEU A 274 7.87 11.23 -8.61
N LEU A 275 7.62 10.36 -9.59
CA LEU A 275 7.46 10.72 -11.00
C LEU A 275 6.01 10.75 -11.42
N GLY A 276 5.14 9.97 -10.76
CA GLY A 276 3.71 9.92 -11.05
C GLY A 276 2.87 9.80 -9.79
N ALA A 277 1.73 10.47 -9.77
CA ALA A 277 0.78 10.38 -8.67
C ALA A 277 -0.66 10.31 -9.16
N SER A 278 -1.40 9.30 -8.74
CA SER A 278 -2.86 9.32 -8.79
C SER A 278 -3.39 9.97 -7.53
N LEU A 279 -4.32 10.91 -7.66
CA LEU A 279 -4.90 11.63 -6.53
C LEU A 279 -6.33 11.17 -6.27
N THR A 280 -6.63 10.91 -5.01
CA THR A 280 -7.99 10.67 -4.54
C THR A 280 -8.34 11.61 -3.39
N ALA A 281 -9.55 11.49 -2.85
CA ALA A 281 -9.98 12.32 -1.73
C ALA A 281 -9.00 12.22 -0.55
N PRO A 282 -8.68 13.34 0.15
CA PRO A 282 -9.17 14.70 -0.10
C PRO A 282 -8.29 15.54 -1.05
N LEU A 283 -7.29 14.97 -1.72
CA LEU A 283 -6.19 15.69 -2.37
C LEU A 283 -6.47 16.18 -3.80
N LYS A 284 -7.54 15.75 -4.47
CA LYS A 284 -7.81 16.06 -5.90
C LYS A 284 -7.85 17.55 -6.27
N GLU A 285 -8.21 18.40 -5.34
CA GLU A 285 -8.31 19.85 -5.55
C GLU A 285 -7.17 20.59 -4.85
N THR A 286 -6.85 20.17 -3.63
CA THR A 286 -5.92 20.90 -2.76
C THR A 286 -4.47 20.74 -3.17
N LEU A 287 -4.03 19.54 -3.53
CA LEU A 287 -2.64 19.30 -3.92
C LEU A 287 -2.30 19.91 -5.30
N PRO A 288 -3.12 19.79 -6.37
CA PRO A 288 -2.84 20.46 -7.62
C PRO A 288 -2.72 21.98 -7.47
N ALA A 289 -3.61 22.63 -6.69
CA ALA A 289 -3.55 24.07 -6.45
C ALA A 289 -2.21 24.50 -5.79
N ARG A 290 -1.71 23.70 -4.82
CA ARG A 290 -0.40 23.95 -4.21
C ARG A 290 0.77 23.82 -5.19
N LEU A 291 0.65 22.95 -6.18
CA LEU A 291 1.64 22.75 -7.25
C LEU A 291 1.50 23.74 -8.41
N GLY A 292 0.64 24.76 -8.27
CA GLY A 292 0.39 25.77 -9.31
C GLY A 292 -0.43 25.27 -10.50
N LEU A 293 -1.11 24.12 -10.34
CA LEU A 293 -1.97 23.55 -11.37
C LEU A 293 -3.43 23.96 -11.16
N THR A 294 -4.19 24.05 -12.23
CA THR A 294 -5.59 24.52 -12.22
C THR A 294 -6.59 23.37 -12.36
N GLY A 295 -7.67 23.44 -11.59
CA GLY A 295 -8.79 22.49 -11.62
C GLY A 295 -8.59 21.21 -10.82
N PRO A 296 -9.64 20.40 -10.68
CA PRO A 296 -9.55 19.10 -10.03
C PRO A 296 -8.79 18.12 -10.93
N LEU A 297 -7.63 17.67 -10.48
CA LEU A 297 -6.80 16.68 -11.16
C LEU A 297 -6.75 15.39 -10.34
N ASN A 298 -6.78 14.25 -11.01
CA ASN A 298 -6.60 12.96 -10.39
C ASN A 298 -5.31 12.24 -10.83
N THR A 299 -4.54 12.84 -11.72
CA THR A 299 -3.31 12.26 -12.29
C THR A 299 -2.27 13.35 -12.44
N LEU A 300 -1.11 13.16 -11.82
CA LEU A 300 0.06 14.04 -11.93
C LEU A 300 1.26 13.25 -12.43
N TRP A 301 2.13 13.91 -13.22
CA TRP A 301 3.39 13.31 -13.67
C TRP A 301 4.46 14.35 -13.91
N ARG A 302 5.71 13.92 -13.84
CA ARG A 302 6.92 14.64 -14.27
C ARG A 302 7.95 13.66 -14.79
N ARG A 303 8.87 14.08 -15.65
CA ARG A 303 9.89 13.19 -16.22
C ARG A 303 11.01 12.87 -15.24
N ARG A 304 11.40 13.87 -14.44
CA ARG A 304 12.49 13.78 -13.46
C ARG A 304 12.11 14.49 -12.17
N PRO A 305 12.67 14.08 -11.02
CA PRO A 305 12.56 14.83 -9.78
C PRO A 305 13.01 16.28 -9.98
N GLY A 306 12.29 17.24 -9.37
CA GLY A 306 12.56 18.67 -9.47
C GLY A 306 11.99 19.36 -10.73
N GLU A 307 11.51 18.62 -11.73
CA GLU A 307 10.79 19.23 -12.87
C GLU A 307 9.36 19.62 -12.46
N PRO A 308 8.78 20.63 -13.15
CA PRO A 308 7.39 21.03 -12.92
C PRO A 308 6.42 19.86 -13.13
N TRP A 309 5.42 19.79 -12.27
CA TRP A 309 4.35 18.81 -12.40
C TRP A 309 3.42 19.16 -13.56
N GLN A 310 2.98 18.15 -14.28
CA GLN A 310 1.89 18.18 -15.23
C GLN A 310 0.73 17.36 -14.68
N GLY A 311 -0.49 17.61 -15.15
CA GLY A 311 -1.63 16.90 -14.64
C GLY A 311 -2.79 16.77 -15.61
N ALA A 312 -3.64 15.79 -15.36
CA ALA A 312 -4.89 15.56 -16.07
C ALA A 312 -5.98 15.07 -15.14
N ASN A 313 -7.22 15.23 -15.57
CA ASN A 313 -8.36 14.60 -14.94
C ASN A 313 -8.83 13.39 -15.78
N THR A 314 -8.32 12.20 -15.46
CA THR A 314 -8.68 10.98 -16.19
C THR A 314 -10.08 10.46 -15.84
N ASP A 315 -10.66 10.89 -14.69
CA ASP A 315 -12.07 10.64 -14.37
C ASP A 315 -12.98 11.34 -15.40
N PHE A 316 -12.61 12.56 -15.84
CA PHE A 316 -13.33 13.28 -16.88
C PHE A 316 -13.37 12.48 -18.19
N THR A 317 -12.23 12.01 -18.64
CA THR A 317 -12.13 11.23 -19.89
C THR A 317 -12.88 9.89 -19.79
N ALA A 318 -12.79 9.23 -18.64
CA ALA A 318 -13.48 7.95 -18.41
C ALA A 318 -15.01 8.11 -18.45
N LEU A 319 -15.54 9.13 -17.76
CA LEU A 319 -16.98 9.38 -17.78
C LEU A 319 -17.45 9.84 -19.16
N ASP A 320 -16.70 10.76 -19.79
CA ASP A 320 -17.06 11.25 -21.12
C ASP A 320 -17.21 10.09 -22.11
N GLY A 321 -16.23 9.18 -22.18
CA GLY A 321 -16.32 7.99 -23.01
C GLY A 321 -17.44 7.02 -22.59
N ALA A 322 -17.69 6.85 -21.29
CA ALA A 322 -18.73 5.98 -20.79
C ALA A 322 -20.18 6.44 -21.12
N LEU A 323 -20.34 7.75 -21.35
CA LEU A 323 -21.63 8.32 -21.78
C LEU A 323 -21.88 8.14 -23.29
N ASP A 324 -20.89 7.67 -24.06
CA ASP A 324 -21.09 7.38 -25.48
C ASP A 324 -22.11 6.27 -25.67
N GLY A 325 -23.07 6.49 -26.59
CA GLY A 325 -24.14 5.54 -26.86
C GLY A 325 -25.22 5.46 -25.77
N LEU A 326 -25.22 6.34 -24.75
CA LEU A 326 -26.37 6.58 -23.88
C LEU A 326 -27.28 7.67 -24.47
N ALA A 327 -28.58 7.59 -24.15
CA ALA A 327 -29.53 8.57 -24.62
C ALA A 327 -29.22 9.95 -24.00
N ALA A 328 -28.99 10.96 -24.85
CA ALA A 328 -28.80 12.33 -24.43
C ALA A 328 -30.07 12.88 -23.72
N GLY A 329 -29.89 13.73 -22.72
CA GLY A 329 -31.00 14.35 -22.01
C GLY A 329 -30.62 14.85 -20.63
N PRO A 330 -31.63 15.24 -19.83
CA PRO A 330 -31.43 15.69 -18.45
C PRO A 330 -30.85 14.58 -17.55
N VAL A 331 -29.95 14.91 -16.65
CA VAL A 331 -29.25 13.93 -15.78
C VAL A 331 -29.37 14.33 -14.32
N LEU A 332 -29.82 13.43 -13.47
CA LEU A 332 -29.78 13.57 -12.01
C LEU A 332 -28.40 13.13 -11.50
N VAL A 333 -27.69 14.03 -10.82
CA VAL A 333 -26.37 13.75 -10.21
C VAL A 333 -26.51 13.68 -8.70
N LEU A 334 -26.22 12.54 -8.10
CA LEU A 334 -26.30 12.30 -6.67
C LEU A 334 -24.90 12.46 -6.06
N GLY A 335 -24.70 13.53 -5.27
CA GLY A 335 -23.44 13.86 -4.62
C GLY A 335 -22.96 15.29 -4.88
N ASP A 336 -21.98 15.74 -4.08
CA ASP A 336 -21.39 17.10 -4.14
C ASP A 336 -19.87 17.14 -4.00
N GLY A 337 -19.19 15.97 -4.01
CA GLY A 337 -17.72 15.87 -3.97
C GLY A 337 -17.05 16.09 -5.33
N GLY A 338 -15.73 15.97 -5.38
CA GLY A 338 -14.91 16.17 -6.60
C GLY A 338 -15.35 15.30 -7.79
N VAL A 339 -15.82 14.08 -7.55
CA VAL A 339 -16.38 13.21 -8.61
C VAL A 339 -17.69 13.77 -9.16
N ALA A 340 -18.56 14.30 -8.29
CA ALA A 340 -19.80 14.94 -8.73
C ALA A 340 -19.51 16.22 -9.53
N GLU A 341 -18.49 17.00 -9.15
CA GLU A 341 -18.08 18.18 -9.92
C GLU A 341 -17.51 17.79 -11.28
N THR A 342 -16.64 16.79 -11.34
CA THR A 342 -16.16 16.23 -12.62
C THR A 342 -17.34 15.78 -13.49
N THR A 343 -18.33 15.11 -12.89
CA THR A 343 -19.56 14.69 -13.59
C THR A 343 -20.29 15.87 -14.19
N ARG A 344 -20.51 16.94 -13.40
CA ARG A 344 -21.16 18.17 -13.90
C ARG A 344 -20.37 18.84 -15.02
N GLN A 345 -19.04 18.83 -14.97
CA GLN A 345 -18.18 19.36 -16.03
C GLN A 345 -18.34 18.58 -17.35
N VAL A 346 -18.37 17.24 -17.28
CA VAL A 346 -18.60 16.39 -18.46
C VAL A 346 -19.98 16.67 -19.06
N LEU A 347 -21.03 16.72 -18.22
CA LEU A 347 -22.39 17.00 -18.68
C LEU A 347 -22.53 18.38 -19.32
N ARG A 348 -21.92 19.41 -18.71
CA ARG A 348 -21.86 20.77 -19.30
C ARG A 348 -21.21 20.77 -20.68
N ARG A 349 -20.06 20.10 -20.82
CA ARG A 349 -19.37 19.98 -22.10
C ARG A 349 -20.23 19.31 -23.17
N ARG A 350 -21.03 18.31 -22.80
CA ARG A 350 -21.94 17.61 -23.69
C ARG A 350 -23.26 18.35 -23.96
N GLY A 351 -23.47 19.49 -23.30
CA GLY A 351 -24.73 20.22 -23.36
C GLY A 351 -25.91 19.48 -22.72
N TRP A 352 -25.65 18.54 -21.82
CA TRP A 352 -26.70 17.80 -21.11
C TRP A 352 -27.09 18.52 -19.82
N PRO A 353 -28.36 18.91 -19.65
CA PRO A 353 -28.82 19.55 -18.42
C PRO A 353 -28.62 18.63 -17.21
N SER A 354 -28.17 19.17 -16.10
CA SER A 354 -28.00 18.38 -14.88
C SER A 354 -28.68 19.01 -13.68
N LEU A 355 -29.28 18.17 -12.83
CA LEU A 355 -29.85 18.50 -11.55
C LEU A 355 -29.06 17.77 -10.46
N GLY A 356 -28.50 18.51 -9.48
CA GLY A 356 -27.68 17.93 -8.43
C GLY A 356 -28.45 17.77 -7.12
N ALA A 357 -28.24 16.66 -6.43
CA ALA A 357 -28.75 16.43 -5.08
C ALA A 357 -27.64 15.97 -4.13
N SER A 358 -27.60 16.55 -2.94
CA SER A 358 -26.67 16.14 -1.88
C SER A 358 -27.29 16.35 -0.51
N ARG A 359 -26.63 15.85 0.54
CA ARG A 359 -27.07 16.12 1.93
C ARG A 359 -27.00 17.62 2.29
N ARG A 360 -26.11 18.39 1.65
CA ARG A 360 -25.94 19.84 1.84
C ARG A 360 -26.95 20.65 1.00
N ALA A 361 -27.35 20.09 -0.14
CA ALA A 361 -28.32 20.67 -1.05
C ALA A 361 -29.43 19.63 -1.33
N PRO A 362 -30.33 19.40 -0.38
CA PRO A 362 -31.40 18.42 -0.54
C PRO A 362 -32.35 18.86 -1.65
N LEU A 363 -32.92 17.88 -2.34
CA LEU A 363 -33.86 18.11 -3.44
C LEU A 363 -35.19 17.44 -3.12
N ALA A 364 -36.28 18.10 -3.48
CA ALA A 364 -37.60 17.50 -3.34
C ALA A 364 -37.88 16.53 -4.50
N PRO A 365 -38.54 15.37 -4.24
CA PRO A 365 -38.90 14.40 -5.30
C PRO A 365 -39.71 15.01 -6.45
N GLU A 366 -40.55 16.00 -6.18
CA GLU A 366 -41.34 16.74 -7.19
C GLU A 366 -40.46 17.49 -8.21
N ALA A 367 -39.31 18.02 -7.76
CA ALA A 367 -38.35 18.65 -8.66
C ALA A 367 -37.71 17.62 -9.64
N VAL A 368 -37.42 16.41 -9.16
CA VAL A 368 -36.95 15.32 -9.98
C VAL A 368 -37.98 14.86 -11.00
N ARG A 369 -39.26 14.68 -10.58
CA ARG A 369 -40.34 14.32 -11.49
C ARG A 369 -40.54 15.38 -12.57
N ARG A 370 -40.48 16.65 -12.22
CA ARG A 370 -40.59 17.77 -13.19
C ARG A 370 -39.42 17.86 -14.13
N PHE A 371 -38.19 17.57 -13.63
CA PHE A 371 -36.97 17.57 -14.42
C PHE A 371 -36.90 16.39 -15.38
N ALA A 372 -37.57 15.28 -15.04
CA ALA A 372 -37.70 14.04 -15.83
C ALA A 372 -36.31 13.55 -16.34
N PRO A 373 -35.38 13.16 -15.48
CA PRO A 373 -34.04 12.79 -15.89
C PRO A 373 -34.05 11.57 -16.81
N ALA A 374 -33.32 11.65 -17.95
CA ALA A 374 -33.05 10.51 -18.84
C ALA A 374 -32.07 9.53 -18.22
N GLY A 375 -31.21 9.99 -17.31
CA GLY A 375 -30.23 9.18 -16.62
C GLY A 375 -29.93 9.65 -15.20
N VAL A 376 -29.35 8.76 -14.39
CA VAL A 376 -28.93 9.05 -13.02
C VAL A 376 -27.46 8.67 -12.84
N ILE A 377 -26.67 9.56 -12.27
CA ILE A 377 -25.25 9.31 -11.94
C ILE A 377 -25.06 9.36 -10.43
N GLN A 378 -24.62 8.23 -9.85
CA GLN A 378 -24.27 8.07 -8.45
C GLN A 378 -22.83 8.48 -8.22
N ALA A 379 -22.60 9.59 -7.50
CA ALA A 379 -21.29 10.15 -7.19
C ALA A 379 -21.09 10.40 -5.67
N THR A 380 -21.81 9.63 -4.84
CA THR A 380 -21.63 9.60 -3.37
C THR A 380 -20.70 8.47 -2.96
N ARG A 381 -20.40 8.36 -1.66
CA ARG A 381 -19.68 7.22 -1.08
C ARG A 381 -20.59 6.04 -0.70
N LEU A 382 -21.91 6.18 -0.79
CA LEU A 382 -22.84 5.08 -0.45
C LEU A 382 -22.67 3.93 -1.43
N GLY A 383 -22.50 2.73 -0.91
CA GLY A 383 -22.13 1.52 -1.65
C GLY A 383 -20.65 1.13 -1.46
N MET A 384 -19.85 1.93 -0.73
CA MET A 384 -18.47 1.56 -0.38
C MET A 384 -18.43 0.46 0.68
N GLU A 385 -19.37 0.47 1.64
CA GLU A 385 -19.45 -0.54 2.70
C GLU A 385 -20.54 -1.58 2.39
N PRO A 386 -20.34 -2.85 2.80
CA PRO A 386 -21.39 -3.85 2.69
C PRO A 386 -22.65 -3.43 3.46
N GLY A 387 -23.81 -3.49 2.81
CA GLY A 387 -25.09 -3.10 3.41
C GLY A 387 -25.40 -1.62 3.36
N ASP A 388 -24.58 -0.79 2.71
CA ASP A 388 -24.92 0.60 2.45
C ASP A 388 -26.25 0.71 1.67
N PRO A 389 -27.16 1.62 2.05
CA PRO A 389 -28.41 1.84 1.34
C PRO A 389 -28.18 2.52 -0.02
N ALA A 390 -29.18 2.45 -0.88
CA ALA A 390 -29.20 3.25 -2.10
C ALA A 390 -29.17 4.76 -1.75
N PRO A 391 -28.42 5.58 -2.51
CA PRO A 391 -28.37 7.03 -2.27
C PRO A 391 -29.73 7.68 -2.61
N PHE A 392 -30.30 8.44 -1.67
CA PHE A 392 -31.53 9.21 -1.87
C PHE A 392 -32.66 8.36 -2.48
N PRO A 393 -33.17 7.32 -1.81
CA PRO A 393 -34.13 6.38 -2.38
C PRO A 393 -35.43 7.05 -2.88
N GLU A 394 -35.86 8.13 -2.24
CA GLU A 394 -37.02 8.92 -2.64
C GLU A 394 -36.79 9.64 -3.98
N LEU A 395 -35.55 10.08 -4.28
CA LEU A 395 -35.22 10.71 -5.56
C LEU A 395 -35.07 9.66 -6.66
N LEU A 396 -34.53 8.48 -6.32
CA LEU A 396 -34.48 7.36 -7.25
C LEU A 396 -35.87 6.90 -7.66
N ALA A 397 -36.80 6.77 -6.71
CA ALA A 397 -38.20 6.48 -6.99
C ALA A 397 -38.87 7.58 -7.85
N ALA A 398 -38.53 8.85 -7.63
CA ALA A 398 -39.03 9.96 -8.43
C ALA A 398 -38.46 9.95 -9.88
N ALA A 399 -37.28 9.41 -10.08
CA ALA A 399 -36.63 9.30 -11.39
C ALA A 399 -37.07 8.07 -12.20
N GLU A 400 -37.67 7.06 -11.57
CA GLU A 400 -38.06 5.78 -12.22
C GLU A 400 -38.87 5.93 -13.52
N PRO A 401 -39.84 6.81 -13.63
CA PRO A 401 -40.67 6.89 -14.85
C PRO A 401 -39.88 7.38 -16.08
N SER A 402 -38.80 8.12 -15.89
CA SER A 402 -38.06 8.80 -16.97
C SER A 402 -36.66 8.24 -17.20
N ALA A 403 -35.98 7.78 -16.14
CA ALA A 403 -34.60 7.32 -16.25
C ALA A 403 -34.48 6.02 -17.06
N ARG A 404 -33.62 6.02 -18.07
CA ARG A 404 -33.34 4.90 -18.98
C ARG A 404 -31.98 4.28 -18.74
N TRP A 405 -31.07 5.00 -18.10
CA TRP A 405 -29.71 4.55 -17.80
C TRP A 405 -29.24 5.06 -16.45
N ALA A 406 -28.22 4.41 -15.92
CA ALA A 406 -27.55 4.74 -14.68
C ALA A 406 -26.04 4.63 -14.83
N VAL A 407 -25.26 5.46 -14.15
CA VAL A 407 -23.82 5.38 -14.03
C VAL A 407 -23.44 5.35 -12.55
N GLU A 408 -22.60 4.40 -12.18
CA GLU A 408 -22.09 4.25 -10.82
C GLU A 408 -20.60 4.53 -10.76
N TRP A 409 -20.16 5.36 -9.80
CA TRP A 409 -18.74 5.57 -9.54
C TRP A 409 -18.14 4.58 -8.55
N ILE A 410 -18.95 3.85 -7.80
CA ILE A 410 -18.48 2.81 -6.89
C ILE A 410 -18.17 1.56 -7.71
N TYR A 411 -16.94 1.05 -7.60
CA TYR A 411 -16.47 -0.11 -8.37
C TYR A 411 -16.74 -1.46 -7.68
N LYS A 412 -17.70 -1.49 -6.75
CA LYS A 412 -18.29 -2.73 -6.22
C LYS A 412 -19.51 -3.12 -7.06
N GLU A 413 -19.68 -4.42 -7.31
CA GLU A 413 -20.70 -4.90 -8.25
C GLU A 413 -22.12 -4.95 -7.66
N ASP A 414 -22.24 -5.16 -6.34
CA ASP A 414 -23.52 -5.42 -5.66
C ASP A 414 -23.92 -4.25 -4.74
N THR A 415 -23.94 -3.04 -5.29
CA THR A 415 -24.47 -1.88 -4.54
C THR A 415 -25.98 -1.82 -4.67
N ALA A 416 -26.63 -1.22 -3.65
CA ALA A 416 -28.09 -0.99 -3.71
C ALA A 416 -28.50 -0.09 -4.89
N PHE A 417 -27.63 0.83 -5.33
CA PHE A 417 -27.88 1.65 -6.54
C PHE A 417 -27.83 0.81 -7.82
N ALA A 418 -26.84 -0.09 -7.93
CA ALA A 418 -26.76 -1.00 -9.07
C ALA A 418 -27.98 -1.94 -9.11
N GLY A 419 -28.45 -2.42 -7.94
CA GLY A 419 -29.69 -3.16 -7.82
C GLY A 419 -30.89 -2.36 -8.35
N TRP A 420 -31.10 -1.15 -7.89
CA TRP A 420 -32.14 -0.24 -8.40
C TRP A 420 -32.10 -0.07 -9.94
N ALA A 421 -30.91 0.05 -10.49
CA ALA A 421 -30.75 0.20 -11.94
C ALA A 421 -31.15 -1.07 -12.70
N ARG A 422 -30.70 -2.25 -12.24
CA ARG A 422 -31.01 -3.56 -12.87
C ARG A 422 -32.49 -3.91 -12.75
N ASP A 423 -33.08 -3.78 -11.56
CA ASP A 423 -34.48 -4.11 -11.29
C ASP A 423 -35.44 -3.27 -12.12
N GLY A 424 -35.06 -2.01 -12.39
CA GLY A 424 -35.81 -1.14 -13.28
C GLY A 424 -35.49 -1.28 -14.77
N GLY A 425 -34.72 -2.28 -15.20
CA GLY A 425 -34.35 -2.48 -16.59
C GLY A 425 -33.50 -1.36 -17.21
N ARG A 426 -32.81 -0.57 -16.39
CA ARG A 426 -31.99 0.55 -16.85
C ARG A 426 -30.63 0.06 -17.35
N ARG A 427 -30.10 0.67 -18.40
CA ARG A 427 -28.73 0.40 -18.85
C ARG A 427 -27.75 0.93 -17.80
N LEU A 428 -27.10 0.03 -17.06
CA LEU A 428 -26.11 0.38 -16.04
C LEU A 428 -24.71 0.43 -16.66
N VAL A 429 -23.98 1.54 -16.41
CA VAL A 429 -22.52 1.62 -16.54
C VAL A 429 -21.95 1.42 -15.13
N PRO A 430 -21.35 0.26 -14.83
CA PRO A 430 -20.82 -0.03 -13.50
C PRO A 430 -19.51 0.73 -13.26
N GLY A 431 -19.21 1.03 -11.99
CA GLY A 431 -18.01 1.76 -11.59
C GLY A 431 -16.69 1.09 -11.97
N GLY A 432 -16.68 -0.23 -12.12
CA GLY A 432 -15.52 -0.96 -12.62
C GLY A 432 -15.09 -0.54 -14.02
N VAL A 433 -16.04 -0.22 -14.90
CA VAL A 433 -15.75 0.30 -16.27
C VAL A 433 -15.09 1.68 -16.20
N LEU A 434 -15.58 2.56 -15.33
CA LEU A 434 -14.99 3.88 -15.12
C LEU A 434 -13.60 3.78 -14.49
N PHE A 435 -13.45 2.89 -13.49
CA PHE A 435 -12.15 2.65 -12.88
C PHE A 435 -11.13 2.16 -13.91
N GLU A 436 -11.49 1.19 -14.75
CA GLU A 436 -10.57 0.65 -15.76
C GLU A 436 -10.18 1.70 -16.79
N ALA A 437 -11.13 2.50 -17.28
CA ALA A 437 -10.89 3.54 -18.26
C ALA A 437 -9.95 4.64 -17.72
N GLN A 438 -10.21 5.16 -16.50
CA GLN A 438 -9.37 6.17 -15.89
C GLN A 438 -7.97 5.63 -15.54
N ALA A 439 -7.87 4.39 -15.02
CA ALA A 439 -6.60 3.78 -14.67
C ALA A 439 -5.77 3.42 -15.92
N ALA A 440 -6.41 3.06 -17.04
CA ALA A 440 -5.74 2.89 -18.33
C ALA A 440 -5.10 4.20 -18.82
N ALA A 441 -5.84 5.30 -18.74
CA ALA A 441 -5.33 6.62 -19.10
C ALA A 441 -4.17 7.07 -18.20
N GLN A 442 -4.26 6.81 -16.88
CA GLN A 442 -3.17 7.03 -15.92
C GLN A 442 -1.92 6.22 -16.28
N SER A 443 -2.08 4.89 -16.49
CA SER A 443 -0.97 4.03 -16.89
C SER A 443 -0.29 4.52 -18.17
N ALA A 444 -1.07 4.93 -19.17
CA ALA A 444 -0.54 5.44 -20.42
C ALA A 444 0.28 6.73 -20.21
N ALA A 445 -0.19 7.64 -19.34
CA ALA A 445 0.54 8.83 -18.97
C ALA A 445 1.86 8.49 -18.26
N PHE A 446 1.81 7.63 -17.23
CA PHE A 446 3.01 7.24 -16.49
C PHE A 446 4.04 6.52 -17.37
N ILE A 447 3.60 5.58 -18.23
CA ILE A 447 4.49 4.85 -19.13
C ILE A 447 5.15 5.78 -20.16
N ARG A 448 4.44 6.77 -20.65
CA ARG A 448 4.94 7.72 -21.67
C ARG A 448 5.85 8.77 -21.06
N GLU A 449 5.50 9.31 -19.90
CA GLU A 449 6.09 10.52 -19.35
C GLU A 449 7.09 10.27 -18.21
N CYS A 450 6.92 9.17 -17.43
CA CYS A 450 7.79 8.87 -16.30
C CYS A 450 8.88 7.90 -16.70
N GLY A 451 10.13 8.11 -16.23
CA GLY A 451 11.21 7.14 -16.38
C GLY A 451 11.60 6.88 -17.84
N GLY A 452 11.84 7.97 -18.58
CA GLY A 452 12.45 7.95 -19.90
C GLY A 452 13.95 8.04 -19.85
#